data_1aeff42d614517aed2561916efeb7fc6
#
_entry.id   1aeff42d614517aed2561916efeb7fc6
#
_cell.length_a   1.000
_cell.length_b   1.000
_cell.length_c   1.000
_cell.angle_alpha   90.00
_cell.angle_beta   90.00
_cell.angle_gamma   90.00
#
_symmetry.space_group_name_H-M   'P 1'
#
loop_
_entity.id
_entity.type
_entity.pdbx_description
1 polymer ?
#
loop_
_entity_poly.entity_id
_entity_poly.type
_entity_poly.pdbx_seq_one_letter_code
_entity_poly.pdbx_strand_id
1 'polypeptide(L)'
;MKVLVINCGSSSLKYQLIDSDSEEVLAKGLCERIGIDGRLTHKPTGKEKVEISADMPTHTAAVSLVLKELTDEKNGVISSLDEIGAVGHRMVHGGEKFACSTVLTDEVIREFEKCCELAPLHNPANLIGYNACKELMPNVPMVGVFDTAFHQTMPKKAYLYGLPYEYYEKYGIRRYGFHGTSHSFVSKRVAQILGKKPEDLKVIVCHLGNGASVCAVDGGKSVDTSMGFTPLEGLIMGTRCGDIDPAIVEFIANKENLSIGEVLNVLNKKSGIFGISGVSSDFRDLDAASGEGNERAKVAVEAFSYHVAKYVGAYAAAMNGVDVVAFTAGAGENDAVVREQVCSYLGYLGIKLDKEKNNCRGVERIISTDDSERIAMIVPTNEELAIARETVALL
;
A
#
# COMPACT_ATOMS: atom_id res chain seq x y z
N MET A 1 -7.72 -15.44 -18.81
CA MET A 1 -8.74 -14.32 -18.72
C MET A 1 -8.01 -12.99 -18.62
N LYS A 2 -8.47 -11.94 -19.33
CA LYS A 2 -7.88 -10.60 -19.17
C LYS A 2 -8.61 -9.83 -18.09
N VAL A 3 -7.88 -9.37 -17.08
CA VAL A 3 -8.39 -8.62 -15.91
C VAL A 3 -7.89 -7.18 -15.97
N LEU A 4 -8.83 -6.24 -15.98
CA LEU A 4 -8.51 -4.81 -15.84
C LEU A 4 -8.48 -4.45 -14.36
N VAL A 5 -7.30 -4.13 -13.85
CA VAL A 5 -7.12 -3.67 -12.46
C VAL A 5 -7.17 -2.15 -12.41
N ILE A 6 -8.01 -1.62 -11.53
CA ILE A 6 -8.25 -0.18 -11.37
C ILE A 6 -7.94 0.25 -9.93
N ASN A 7 -7.20 1.35 -9.81
CA ASN A 7 -6.94 2.02 -8.54
C ASN A 7 -7.22 3.52 -8.72
N CYS A 8 -8.37 3.98 -8.19
CA CYS A 8 -8.83 5.36 -8.28
C CYS A 8 -8.47 6.16 -7.05
N GLY A 9 -7.78 7.27 -7.27
CA GLY A 9 -7.63 8.37 -6.32
C GLY A 9 -8.56 9.54 -6.66
N SER A 10 -8.56 10.60 -5.83
CA SER A 10 -9.45 11.77 -6.02
C SER A 10 -9.25 12.50 -7.36
N SER A 11 -8.05 12.54 -7.89
CA SER A 11 -7.69 13.22 -9.16
C SER A 11 -6.80 12.36 -10.06
N SER A 12 -6.73 11.06 -9.81
CA SER A 12 -5.89 10.14 -10.58
C SER A 12 -6.53 8.76 -10.69
N LEU A 13 -6.14 8.01 -11.72
CA LEU A 13 -6.54 6.64 -11.94
C LEU A 13 -5.34 5.87 -12.48
N LYS A 14 -4.88 4.86 -11.73
CA LYS A 14 -3.91 3.87 -12.20
C LYS A 14 -4.63 2.64 -12.71
N TYR A 15 -4.11 2.04 -13.77
CA TYR A 15 -4.63 0.78 -14.28
C TYR A 15 -3.54 -0.16 -14.77
N GLN A 16 -3.87 -1.44 -14.74
CA GLN A 16 -3.14 -2.49 -15.47
C GLN A 16 -4.13 -3.45 -16.11
N LEU A 17 -3.89 -3.84 -17.35
CA LEU A 17 -4.55 -4.99 -17.98
C LEU A 17 -3.61 -6.18 -17.88
N ILE A 18 -4.05 -7.22 -17.19
CA ILE A 18 -3.26 -8.42 -16.90
C ILE A 18 -3.93 -9.63 -17.50
N ASP A 19 -3.16 -10.46 -18.20
CA ASP A 19 -3.60 -11.81 -18.56
C ASP A 19 -3.43 -12.73 -17.33
N SER A 20 -4.55 -13.24 -16.80
CA SER A 20 -4.51 -14.04 -15.56
C SER A 20 -3.85 -15.42 -15.72
N ASP A 21 -3.77 -15.94 -16.92
CA ASP A 21 -3.25 -17.29 -17.16
C ASP A 21 -1.72 -17.27 -17.25
N SER A 22 -1.16 -16.25 -17.90
CA SER A 22 0.30 -16.03 -17.96
C SER A 22 0.83 -15.10 -16.88
N GLU A 23 -0.06 -14.35 -16.21
CA GLU A 23 0.26 -13.27 -15.27
C GLU A 23 1.05 -12.10 -15.90
N GLU A 24 1.05 -12.01 -17.22
CA GLU A 24 1.72 -10.94 -17.93
C GLU A 24 0.90 -9.65 -17.93
N VAL A 25 1.58 -8.54 -17.69
CA VAL A 25 0.99 -7.20 -17.86
C VAL A 25 0.94 -6.86 -19.34
N LEU A 26 -0.24 -6.80 -19.91
CA LEU A 26 -0.44 -6.45 -21.33
C LEU A 26 -0.31 -4.94 -21.56
N ALA A 27 -0.84 -4.13 -20.64
CA ALA A 27 -0.68 -2.69 -20.63
C ALA A 27 -0.83 -2.15 -19.22
N LYS A 28 -0.19 -0.99 -18.95
CA LYS A 28 -0.38 -0.24 -17.72
C LYS A 28 -0.37 1.26 -17.99
N GLY A 29 -0.97 2.02 -17.09
CA GLY A 29 -0.94 3.48 -17.24
C GLY A 29 -1.47 4.22 -16.04
N LEU A 30 -1.43 5.55 -16.20
CA LEU A 30 -1.82 6.51 -15.19
C LEU A 30 -2.53 7.68 -15.85
N CYS A 31 -3.76 7.95 -15.44
CA CYS A 31 -4.42 9.23 -15.66
C CYS A 31 -4.15 10.13 -14.46
N GLU A 32 -3.69 11.32 -14.70
CA GLU A 32 -3.38 12.34 -13.70
C GLU A 32 -4.18 13.60 -13.96
N ARG A 33 -4.37 14.42 -12.91
CA ARG A 33 -5.00 15.75 -12.99
C ARG A 33 -6.43 15.66 -13.56
N ILE A 34 -7.16 14.60 -13.24
CA ILE A 34 -8.58 14.46 -13.58
C ILE A 34 -9.36 15.61 -12.94
N GLY A 35 -10.23 16.25 -13.71
CA GLY A 35 -10.98 17.43 -13.31
C GLY A 35 -10.22 18.75 -13.48
N ILE A 36 -9.00 18.75 -14.04
CA ILE A 36 -8.18 19.95 -14.26
C ILE A 36 -7.79 20.06 -15.74
N ASP A 37 -6.66 19.49 -16.13
CA ASP A 37 -6.09 19.54 -17.47
C ASP A 37 -5.55 18.16 -17.95
N GLY A 38 -6.12 17.13 -17.48
CA GLY A 38 -5.94 15.71 -17.72
C GLY A 38 -4.74 15.25 -18.54
N ARG A 39 -4.02 14.23 -18.03
CA ARG A 39 -2.93 13.58 -18.78
C ARG A 39 -3.00 12.07 -18.57
N LEU A 40 -3.01 11.32 -19.67
CA LEU A 40 -2.85 9.87 -19.67
C LEU A 40 -1.43 9.50 -20.08
N THR A 41 -0.78 8.69 -19.27
CA THR A 41 0.41 7.93 -19.65
C THR A 41 0.00 6.48 -19.88
N HIS A 42 0.06 5.99 -21.13
CA HIS A 42 -0.24 4.62 -21.51
C HIS A 42 1.04 3.89 -21.90
N LYS A 43 1.26 2.69 -21.35
CA LYS A 43 2.45 1.86 -21.57
C LYS A 43 2.01 0.45 -21.97
N PRO A 44 1.78 0.19 -23.28
CA PRO A 44 1.51 -1.16 -23.75
C PRO A 44 2.80 -1.99 -23.75
N THR A 45 2.72 -3.25 -23.38
CA THR A 45 3.88 -4.14 -23.38
C THR A 45 4.36 -4.42 -24.81
N GLY A 46 5.65 -4.31 -25.03
CA GLY A 46 6.26 -4.51 -26.35
C GLY A 46 6.10 -3.33 -27.31
N LYS A 47 5.51 -2.20 -26.89
CA LYS A 47 5.34 -1.00 -27.71
C LYS A 47 5.88 0.24 -26.99
N GLU A 48 5.97 1.35 -27.70
CA GLU A 48 6.40 2.63 -27.11
C GLU A 48 5.35 3.20 -26.15
N LYS A 49 5.85 3.89 -25.12
CA LYS A 49 5.02 4.66 -24.20
C LYS A 49 4.33 5.81 -24.93
N VAL A 50 3.04 6.00 -24.68
CA VAL A 50 2.24 7.09 -25.22
C VAL A 50 1.84 8.05 -24.09
N GLU A 51 1.97 9.34 -24.32
CA GLU A 51 1.49 10.40 -23.42
C GLU A 51 0.45 11.23 -24.16
N ILE A 52 -0.75 11.33 -23.56
CA ILE A 52 -1.91 12.00 -24.16
C ILE A 52 -2.38 13.07 -23.17
N SER A 53 -2.32 14.33 -23.60
CA SER A 53 -3.03 15.40 -22.92
C SER A 53 -4.46 15.44 -23.45
N ALA A 54 -5.42 15.24 -22.57
CA ALA A 54 -6.84 15.19 -22.92
C ALA A 54 -7.66 15.80 -21.79
N ASP A 55 -8.74 16.47 -22.14
CA ASP A 55 -9.71 16.91 -21.15
C ASP A 55 -10.38 15.68 -20.52
N MET A 56 -10.17 15.53 -19.22
CA MET A 56 -10.76 14.46 -18.39
C MET A 56 -11.55 15.10 -17.25
N PRO A 57 -12.72 15.67 -17.52
CA PRO A 57 -13.51 16.37 -16.49
C PRO A 57 -14.00 15.43 -15.38
N THR A 58 -14.10 14.14 -15.66
CA THR A 58 -14.57 13.09 -14.72
C THR A 58 -13.74 11.83 -14.83
N HIS A 59 -13.85 10.96 -13.83
CA HIS A 59 -13.25 9.63 -13.88
C HIS A 59 -13.86 8.75 -14.98
N THR A 60 -15.15 8.93 -15.31
CA THR A 60 -15.76 8.25 -16.49
C THR A 60 -15.03 8.62 -17.76
N ALA A 61 -14.70 9.90 -17.97
CA ALA A 61 -13.91 10.33 -19.12
C ALA A 61 -12.51 9.72 -19.12
N ALA A 62 -11.87 9.62 -17.94
CA ALA A 62 -10.57 8.97 -17.81
C ALA A 62 -10.62 7.47 -18.13
N VAL A 63 -11.60 6.73 -17.58
CA VAL A 63 -11.80 5.30 -17.90
C VAL A 63 -12.10 5.13 -19.40
N SER A 64 -12.97 5.96 -19.97
CA SER A 64 -13.28 5.92 -21.41
C SER A 64 -12.02 6.09 -22.27
N LEU A 65 -11.14 7.03 -21.91
CA LEU A 65 -9.88 7.22 -22.62
C LEU A 65 -8.95 5.99 -22.47
N VAL A 66 -8.86 5.40 -21.27
CA VAL A 66 -8.10 4.16 -21.05
C VAL A 66 -8.63 3.03 -21.94
N LEU A 67 -9.95 2.80 -21.97
CA LEU A 67 -10.56 1.75 -22.78
C LEU A 67 -10.33 1.97 -24.28
N LYS A 68 -10.36 3.23 -24.73
CA LYS A 68 -10.04 3.60 -26.09
C LYS A 68 -8.58 3.27 -26.46
N GLU A 69 -7.64 3.61 -25.58
CA GLU A 69 -6.21 3.32 -25.82
C GLU A 69 -5.90 1.82 -25.77
N LEU A 70 -6.61 1.06 -24.93
CA LEU A 70 -6.46 -0.40 -24.88
C LEU A 70 -6.88 -1.09 -26.18
N THR A 71 -7.82 -0.50 -26.93
CA THR A 71 -8.35 -1.02 -28.20
C THR A 71 -7.87 -0.26 -29.44
N ASP A 72 -6.98 0.72 -29.28
CA ASP A 72 -6.46 1.52 -30.39
C ASP A 72 -5.64 0.65 -31.35
N GLU A 73 -5.77 0.89 -32.67
CA GLU A 73 -5.10 0.08 -33.70
C GLU A 73 -3.55 0.09 -33.56
N LYS A 74 -2.97 1.20 -33.11
CA LYS A 74 -1.52 1.37 -32.99
C LYS A 74 -1.03 1.02 -31.58
N ASN A 75 -1.70 1.54 -30.58
CA ASN A 75 -1.24 1.51 -29.17
C ASN A 75 -1.93 0.40 -28.35
N GLY A 76 -3.05 -0.14 -28.84
CA GLY A 76 -3.86 -1.10 -28.12
C GLY A 76 -3.20 -2.47 -27.99
N VAL A 77 -3.72 -3.25 -27.06
CA VAL A 77 -3.25 -4.62 -26.72
C VAL A 77 -4.37 -5.64 -26.78
N ILE A 78 -5.61 -5.18 -27.03
CA ILE A 78 -6.80 -6.00 -27.27
C ILE A 78 -7.55 -5.47 -28.50
N SER A 79 -8.30 -6.34 -29.16
CA SER A 79 -9.05 -5.99 -30.36
C SER A 79 -10.47 -5.48 -30.06
N SER A 80 -11.02 -5.89 -28.90
CA SER A 80 -12.36 -5.52 -28.44
C SER A 80 -12.41 -5.46 -26.94
N LEU A 81 -13.29 -4.63 -26.38
CA LEU A 81 -13.56 -4.59 -24.94
C LEU A 81 -14.16 -5.90 -24.41
N ASP A 82 -14.76 -6.74 -25.26
CA ASP A 82 -15.27 -8.05 -24.88
C ASP A 82 -14.17 -9.03 -24.41
N GLU A 83 -12.91 -8.70 -24.69
CA GLU A 83 -11.78 -9.47 -24.17
C GLU A 83 -11.49 -9.22 -22.69
N ILE A 84 -12.03 -8.13 -22.12
CA ILE A 84 -11.93 -7.84 -20.68
C ILE A 84 -12.95 -8.73 -19.96
N GLY A 85 -12.46 -9.79 -19.34
CA GLY A 85 -13.32 -10.76 -18.66
C GLY A 85 -13.76 -10.32 -17.27
N ALA A 86 -13.01 -9.42 -16.62
CA ALA A 86 -13.33 -8.89 -15.28
C ALA A 86 -12.62 -7.56 -14.99
N VAL A 87 -13.15 -6.80 -14.01
CA VAL A 87 -12.48 -5.62 -13.44
C VAL A 87 -12.22 -5.86 -11.95
N GLY A 88 -10.97 -5.74 -11.54
CA GLY A 88 -10.55 -5.74 -10.16
C GLY A 88 -10.36 -4.31 -9.64
N HIS A 89 -11.09 -3.92 -8.61
CA HIS A 89 -10.99 -2.59 -8.00
C HIS A 89 -10.22 -2.65 -6.68
N ARG A 90 -9.20 -1.82 -6.53
CA ARG A 90 -8.65 -1.55 -5.21
C ARG A 90 -9.64 -0.69 -4.44
N MET A 91 -10.09 -1.20 -3.30
CA MET A 91 -10.92 -0.53 -2.31
C MET A 91 -10.10 -0.28 -1.05
N VAL A 92 -10.10 0.96 -0.51
CA VAL A 92 -9.17 1.27 0.58
C VAL A 92 -9.69 0.75 1.92
N HIS A 93 -10.93 1.00 2.28
CA HIS A 93 -11.40 0.70 3.64
C HIS A 93 -12.72 -0.07 3.62
N GLY A 94 -12.65 -1.35 3.96
CA GLY A 94 -13.83 -2.25 4.02
C GLY A 94 -14.53 -2.30 5.38
N GLY A 95 -14.09 -1.54 6.39
CA GLY A 95 -14.60 -1.65 7.75
C GLY A 95 -14.45 -3.07 8.31
N GLU A 96 -15.31 -3.46 9.21
CA GLU A 96 -15.42 -4.85 9.70
C GLU A 96 -16.29 -5.73 8.78
N LYS A 97 -17.00 -5.10 7.84
CA LYS A 97 -17.95 -5.77 6.95
C LYS A 97 -17.26 -6.59 5.87
N PHE A 98 -16.14 -6.08 5.35
CA PHE A 98 -15.42 -6.70 4.24
C PHE A 98 -14.10 -7.33 4.72
N ALA A 99 -14.18 -8.58 5.16
CA ALA A 99 -13.06 -9.37 5.63
C ALA A 99 -12.34 -10.16 4.50
N CYS A 100 -12.83 -10.06 3.27
CA CYS A 100 -12.26 -10.67 2.07
C CYS A 100 -12.67 -9.88 0.83
N SER A 101 -12.01 -10.17 -0.29
CA SER A 101 -12.40 -9.67 -1.61
C SER A 101 -13.81 -10.14 -1.96
N THR A 102 -14.57 -9.31 -2.66
CA THR A 102 -16.02 -9.54 -2.87
C THR A 102 -16.45 -9.08 -4.26
N VAL A 103 -17.34 -9.85 -4.89
CA VAL A 103 -18.00 -9.43 -6.14
C VAL A 103 -18.89 -8.22 -5.85
N LEU A 104 -18.72 -7.15 -6.61
CA LEU A 104 -19.41 -5.87 -6.42
C LEU A 104 -20.81 -5.93 -7.02
N THR A 105 -21.79 -6.27 -6.20
CA THR A 105 -23.23 -6.14 -6.51
C THR A 105 -23.76 -4.81 -5.97
N ASP A 106 -24.97 -4.43 -6.39
CA ASP A 106 -25.62 -3.21 -5.88
C ASP A 106 -25.83 -3.24 -4.35
N GLU A 107 -26.00 -4.42 -3.76
CA GLU A 107 -26.08 -4.60 -2.32
C GLU A 107 -24.72 -4.35 -1.64
N VAL A 108 -23.67 -4.92 -2.20
CA VAL A 108 -22.28 -4.74 -1.72
C VAL A 108 -21.87 -3.28 -1.80
N ILE A 109 -22.23 -2.59 -2.88
CA ILE A 109 -21.94 -1.16 -3.03
C ILE A 109 -22.66 -0.32 -1.98
N ARG A 110 -23.95 -0.58 -1.71
CA ARG A 110 -24.67 0.12 -0.63
C ARG A 110 -24.05 -0.10 0.75
N GLU A 111 -23.49 -1.29 1.02
CA GLU A 111 -22.76 -1.53 2.28
C GLU A 111 -21.39 -0.83 2.27
N PHE A 112 -20.71 -0.78 1.13
CA PHE A 112 -19.43 -0.07 1.02
C PHE A 112 -19.59 1.45 1.14
N GLU A 113 -20.69 2.02 0.68
CA GLU A 113 -21.02 3.45 0.86
C GLU A 113 -21.00 3.85 2.34
N LYS A 114 -21.47 2.97 3.24
CA LYS A 114 -21.43 3.21 4.69
C LYS A 114 -20.00 3.29 5.24
N CYS A 115 -19.05 2.61 4.58
CA CYS A 115 -17.64 2.67 4.96
C CYS A 115 -16.94 3.99 4.53
N CYS A 116 -17.63 4.87 3.79
CA CYS A 116 -17.08 6.17 3.41
C CYS A 116 -16.83 7.08 4.62
N GLU A 117 -17.57 6.93 5.70
CA GLU A 117 -17.33 7.66 6.94
C GLU A 117 -15.98 7.32 7.59
N LEU A 118 -15.50 6.07 7.41
CA LEU A 118 -14.22 5.60 7.94
C LEU A 118 -13.03 6.09 7.10
N ALA A 119 -13.23 6.35 5.81
CA ALA A 119 -12.18 6.77 4.88
C ALA A 119 -12.68 7.84 3.90
N PRO A 120 -13.07 9.04 4.38
CA PRO A 120 -13.72 10.08 3.56
C PRO A 120 -12.81 10.63 2.45
N LEU A 121 -11.50 10.47 2.57
CA LEU A 121 -10.53 10.91 1.55
C LEU A 121 -10.27 9.85 0.45
N HIS A 122 -10.71 8.61 0.64
CA HIS A 122 -10.35 7.48 -0.25
C HIS A 122 -11.58 6.75 -0.82
N ASN A 123 -12.49 6.28 0.03
CA ASN A 123 -13.61 5.46 -0.40
C ASN A 123 -14.54 6.14 -1.42
N PRO A 124 -14.87 7.45 -1.31
CA PRO A 124 -15.64 8.12 -2.35
C PRO A 124 -14.99 8.06 -3.74
N ALA A 125 -13.65 8.20 -3.82
CA ALA A 125 -12.93 8.07 -5.08
C ALA A 125 -12.98 6.64 -5.64
N ASN A 126 -12.94 5.62 -4.77
CA ASN A 126 -13.11 4.23 -5.19
C ASN A 126 -14.51 3.97 -5.77
N LEU A 127 -15.57 4.52 -5.15
CA LEU A 127 -16.93 4.44 -5.69
C LEU A 127 -17.06 5.12 -7.04
N ILE A 128 -16.47 6.29 -7.21
CA ILE A 128 -16.46 7.00 -8.51
C ILE A 128 -15.80 6.13 -9.58
N GLY A 129 -14.67 5.49 -9.27
CA GLY A 129 -13.99 4.57 -10.19
C GLY A 129 -14.82 3.34 -10.55
N TYR A 130 -15.48 2.73 -9.56
CA TYR A 130 -16.42 1.64 -9.79
C TYR A 130 -17.56 2.06 -10.70
N ASN A 131 -18.24 3.17 -10.39
CA ASN A 131 -19.38 3.66 -11.16
C ASN A 131 -18.98 3.97 -12.61
N ALA A 132 -17.80 4.56 -12.83
CA ALA A 132 -17.29 4.84 -14.15
C ALA A 132 -17.08 3.54 -14.98
N CYS A 133 -16.51 2.52 -14.37
CA CYS A 133 -16.35 1.21 -15.01
C CYS A 133 -17.70 0.54 -15.26
N LYS A 134 -18.64 0.62 -14.31
CA LYS A 134 -19.97 0.02 -14.43
C LYS A 134 -20.81 0.65 -15.55
N GLU A 135 -20.68 1.98 -15.71
CA GLU A 135 -21.33 2.72 -16.80
C GLU A 135 -20.84 2.28 -18.17
N LEU A 136 -19.52 2.13 -18.33
CA LEU A 136 -18.89 1.82 -19.61
C LEU A 136 -18.86 0.31 -19.95
N MET A 137 -18.87 -0.53 -18.93
CA MET A 137 -18.80 -2.01 -19.05
C MET A 137 -19.86 -2.67 -18.15
N PRO A 138 -21.17 -2.47 -18.41
CA PRO A 138 -22.25 -2.88 -17.51
C PRO A 138 -22.35 -4.40 -17.28
N ASN A 139 -21.88 -5.20 -18.23
CA ASN A 139 -21.97 -6.66 -18.19
C ASN A 139 -20.68 -7.34 -17.68
N VAL A 140 -19.60 -6.59 -17.51
CA VAL A 140 -18.34 -7.15 -17.02
C VAL A 140 -18.40 -7.29 -15.49
N PRO A 141 -18.11 -8.47 -14.91
CA PRO A 141 -18.10 -8.65 -13.48
C PRO A 141 -16.99 -7.82 -12.83
N MET A 142 -17.28 -7.28 -11.66
CA MET A 142 -16.37 -6.40 -10.91
C MET A 142 -16.15 -6.94 -9.50
N VAL A 143 -14.91 -6.90 -9.04
CA VAL A 143 -14.51 -7.38 -7.71
C VAL A 143 -13.80 -6.26 -6.96
N GLY A 144 -14.20 -6.07 -5.70
CA GLY A 144 -13.52 -5.17 -4.75
C GLY A 144 -12.51 -5.94 -3.92
N VAL A 145 -11.28 -5.45 -3.90
CA VAL A 145 -10.18 -5.95 -3.07
C VAL A 145 -9.82 -4.87 -2.06
N PHE A 146 -10.00 -5.17 -0.77
CA PHE A 146 -9.94 -4.17 0.30
C PHE A 146 -8.58 -4.18 0.99
N ASP A 147 -7.93 -3.02 1.11
CA ASP A 147 -6.65 -2.88 1.81
C ASP A 147 -6.72 -3.32 3.27
N THR A 148 -7.88 -3.23 3.91
CA THR A 148 -8.09 -3.60 5.31
C THR A 148 -8.44 -5.08 5.50
N ALA A 149 -8.81 -5.82 4.46
CA ALA A 149 -9.36 -7.16 4.58
C ALA A 149 -8.37 -8.17 5.18
N PHE A 150 -7.10 -8.14 4.76
CA PHE A 150 -6.06 -9.03 5.29
C PHE A 150 -5.88 -8.91 6.81
N HIS A 151 -6.11 -7.72 7.36
CA HIS A 151 -5.94 -7.41 8.79
C HIS A 151 -7.17 -7.77 9.64
N GLN A 152 -8.26 -8.26 9.05
CA GLN A 152 -9.45 -8.66 9.82
C GLN A 152 -9.23 -9.92 10.68
N THR A 153 -8.11 -10.61 10.50
CA THR A 153 -7.69 -11.74 11.34
C THR A 153 -7.01 -11.33 12.64
N MET A 154 -6.76 -10.03 12.86
CA MET A 154 -6.18 -9.53 14.11
C MET A 154 -7.08 -9.85 15.31
N PRO A 155 -6.51 -10.34 16.46
CA PRO A 155 -7.28 -10.55 17.68
C PRO A 155 -7.66 -9.23 18.35
N LYS A 156 -8.72 -9.23 19.16
CA LYS A 156 -9.22 -8.03 19.88
C LYS A 156 -8.12 -7.26 20.61
N LYS A 157 -7.22 -7.96 21.28
CA LYS A 157 -6.09 -7.37 22.03
C LYS A 157 -5.13 -6.54 21.16
N ALA A 158 -5.08 -6.79 19.84
CA ALA A 158 -4.24 -6.07 18.90
C ALA A 158 -4.97 -4.90 18.24
N TYR A 159 -6.28 -5.01 18.02
CA TYR A 159 -7.01 -3.97 17.31
C TYR A 159 -7.74 -2.95 18.20
N LEU A 160 -7.98 -3.24 19.49
CA LEU A 160 -8.63 -2.30 20.39
C LEU A 160 -7.65 -1.21 20.86
N TYR A 161 -8.11 0.03 20.81
CA TYR A 161 -7.43 1.14 21.46
C TYR A 161 -7.78 1.23 22.95
N GLY A 162 -6.90 1.80 23.74
CA GLY A 162 -7.14 2.10 25.17
C GLY A 162 -8.11 3.27 25.39
N LEU A 163 -9.23 3.26 24.67
CA LEU A 163 -10.30 4.24 24.73
C LEU A 163 -11.54 3.62 25.41
N PRO A 164 -12.55 4.42 25.83
CA PRO A 164 -13.82 3.86 26.27
C PRO A 164 -14.38 2.88 25.23
N TYR A 165 -14.68 1.65 25.68
CA TYR A 165 -15.08 0.55 24.80
C TYR A 165 -16.32 0.87 23.95
N GLU A 166 -17.20 1.75 24.47
CA GLU A 166 -18.37 2.23 23.75
C GLU A 166 -18.06 2.94 22.41
N TYR A 167 -16.86 3.51 22.25
CA TYR A 167 -16.47 4.12 20.98
C TYR A 167 -16.17 3.07 19.90
N TYR A 168 -15.69 1.91 20.31
CA TYR A 168 -15.61 0.78 19.42
C TYR A 168 -17.01 0.29 19.02
N GLU A 169 -17.92 0.09 19.99
CA GLU A 169 -19.26 -0.42 19.72
C GLU A 169 -20.12 0.53 18.87
N LYS A 170 -20.05 1.82 19.13
CA LYS A 170 -20.89 2.82 18.46
C LYS A 170 -20.34 3.27 17.10
N TYR A 171 -19.01 3.41 16.99
CA TYR A 171 -18.38 4.08 15.87
C TYR A 171 -17.36 3.22 15.13
N GLY A 172 -17.16 1.97 15.56
CA GLY A 172 -16.17 1.09 14.97
C GLY A 172 -14.73 1.58 15.13
N ILE A 173 -14.44 2.34 16.22
CA ILE A 173 -13.09 2.87 16.47
C ILE A 173 -12.20 1.73 16.93
N ARG A 174 -11.38 1.24 16.01
CA ARG A 174 -10.38 0.19 16.20
C ARG A 174 -9.24 0.36 15.20
N ARG A 175 -8.15 -0.39 15.40
CA ARG A 175 -7.13 -0.58 14.36
C ARG A 175 -7.70 -1.42 13.23
N TYR A 176 -7.65 -0.92 11.99
CA TYR A 176 -8.00 -1.67 10.78
C TYR A 176 -6.73 -2.12 10.03
N GLY A 177 -5.75 -1.23 9.91
CA GLY A 177 -4.58 -1.47 9.09
C GLY A 177 -4.84 -1.30 7.59
N PHE A 178 -3.78 -1.08 6.84
CA PHE A 178 -3.82 -0.84 5.39
C PHE A 178 -2.66 -1.56 4.72
N HIS A 179 -2.53 -1.43 3.40
CA HIS A 179 -1.58 -2.19 2.58
C HIS A 179 -1.78 -3.70 2.70
N GLY A 180 -2.96 -4.17 3.10
CA GLY A 180 -3.23 -5.59 3.35
C GLY A 180 -2.99 -6.46 2.13
N THR A 181 -3.32 -5.97 0.94
CA THR A 181 -3.04 -6.65 -0.34
C THR A 181 -1.54 -6.91 -0.50
N SER A 182 -0.70 -5.89 -0.25
CA SER A 182 0.76 -6.02 -0.31
C SER A 182 1.29 -6.96 0.77
N HIS A 183 0.86 -6.79 2.04
CA HIS A 183 1.30 -7.65 3.14
C HIS A 183 0.95 -9.12 2.91
N SER A 184 -0.26 -9.40 2.41
CA SER A 184 -0.69 -10.75 2.03
C SER A 184 0.15 -11.32 0.88
N PHE A 185 0.35 -10.54 -0.18
CA PHE A 185 1.13 -10.95 -1.34
C PHE A 185 2.57 -11.30 -0.95
N VAL A 186 3.25 -10.40 -0.23
CA VAL A 186 4.64 -10.54 0.17
C VAL A 186 4.83 -11.72 1.12
N SER A 187 3.97 -11.89 2.13
CA SER A 187 4.09 -13.01 3.07
C SER A 187 3.88 -14.37 2.40
N LYS A 188 2.94 -14.48 1.46
CA LYS A 188 2.76 -15.69 0.64
C LYS A 188 3.97 -15.94 -0.27
N ARG A 189 4.54 -14.87 -0.87
CA ARG A 189 5.71 -14.99 -1.73
C ARG A 189 6.95 -15.43 -0.94
N VAL A 190 7.15 -14.94 0.28
CA VAL A 190 8.19 -15.42 1.21
C VAL A 190 8.10 -16.93 1.40
N ALA A 191 6.91 -17.46 1.70
CA ALA A 191 6.70 -18.89 1.88
C ALA A 191 7.06 -19.67 0.62
N GLN A 192 6.66 -19.21 -0.56
CA GLN A 192 7.00 -19.83 -1.84
C GLN A 192 8.52 -19.86 -2.11
N ILE A 193 9.22 -18.73 -1.89
CA ILE A 193 10.68 -18.62 -2.09
C ILE A 193 11.42 -19.62 -1.18
N LEU A 194 10.95 -19.76 0.05
CA LEU A 194 11.57 -20.66 1.04
C LEU A 194 11.12 -22.11 0.92
N GLY A 195 10.18 -22.44 0.02
CA GLY A 195 9.62 -23.78 -0.12
C GLY A 195 8.89 -24.27 1.15
N LYS A 196 8.33 -23.33 1.93
CA LYS A 196 7.60 -23.60 3.18
C LYS A 196 6.12 -23.29 3.03
N LYS A 197 5.31 -23.86 3.92
CA LYS A 197 3.89 -23.48 4.00
C LYS A 197 3.76 -22.18 4.79
N PRO A 198 2.82 -21.28 4.42
CA PRO A 198 2.57 -20.07 5.19
C PRO A 198 2.27 -20.33 6.66
N GLU A 199 1.61 -21.44 6.98
CA GLU A 199 1.22 -21.83 8.33
C GLU A 199 2.43 -22.10 9.26
N ASP A 200 3.59 -22.41 8.69
CA ASP A 200 4.81 -22.76 9.42
C ASP A 200 5.74 -21.55 9.64
N LEU A 201 5.31 -20.34 9.25
CA LEU A 201 6.16 -19.14 9.25
C LEU A 201 5.60 -18.00 10.07
N LYS A 202 6.51 -17.31 10.76
CA LYS A 202 6.32 -15.98 11.37
C LYS A 202 7.07 -14.95 10.54
N VAL A 203 6.33 -14.14 9.79
CA VAL A 203 6.89 -13.16 8.85
C VAL A 203 6.54 -11.75 9.30
N ILE A 204 7.54 -10.88 9.37
CA ILE A 204 7.32 -9.44 9.51
C ILE A 204 7.54 -8.81 8.15
N VAL A 205 6.48 -8.18 7.61
CA VAL A 205 6.54 -7.49 6.31
C VAL A 205 6.68 -6.00 6.54
N CYS A 206 7.77 -5.43 6.06
CA CYS A 206 8.06 -3.99 6.08
C CYS A 206 7.75 -3.39 4.70
N HIS A 207 6.54 -2.86 4.53
CA HIS A 207 6.12 -2.14 3.32
C HIS A 207 6.56 -0.68 3.45
N LEU A 208 7.69 -0.32 2.85
CA LEU A 208 8.34 0.98 3.04
C LEU A 208 8.25 1.84 1.78
N GLY A 209 7.04 2.29 1.45
CA GLY A 209 6.76 3.27 0.39
C GLY A 209 6.69 4.70 0.94
N ASN A 210 6.11 5.62 0.15
CA ASN A 210 5.77 6.97 0.64
C ASN A 210 4.72 6.92 1.77
N GLY A 211 3.70 6.04 1.65
CA GLY A 211 3.01 5.47 2.80
C GLY A 211 3.75 4.21 3.23
N ALA A 212 4.00 4.05 4.52
CA ALA A 212 4.76 2.93 5.06
C ALA A 212 4.02 2.24 6.20
N SER A 213 4.14 0.91 6.25
CA SER A 213 3.58 0.10 7.35
C SER A 213 4.39 -1.17 7.57
N VAL A 214 4.31 -1.70 8.78
CA VAL A 214 4.84 -3.02 9.15
C VAL A 214 3.67 -3.91 9.53
N CYS A 215 3.72 -5.17 9.18
CA CYS A 215 2.70 -6.15 9.54
C CYS A 215 3.35 -7.41 10.13
N ALA A 216 2.79 -7.90 11.22
CA ALA A 216 3.09 -9.19 11.81
C ALA A 216 2.17 -10.25 11.20
N VAL A 217 2.76 -11.24 10.52
CA VAL A 217 2.04 -12.35 9.90
C VAL A 217 2.46 -13.65 10.57
N ASP A 218 1.56 -14.28 11.29
CA ASP A 218 1.76 -15.56 11.97
C ASP A 218 0.86 -16.63 11.34
N GLY A 219 1.45 -17.68 10.86
CA GLY A 219 0.72 -18.75 10.21
C GLY A 219 -0.09 -18.30 8.99
N GLY A 220 0.44 -17.34 8.21
CA GLY A 220 -0.22 -16.77 7.02
C GLY A 220 -1.33 -15.77 7.32
N LYS A 221 -1.57 -15.39 8.58
CA LYS A 221 -2.60 -14.46 9.02
C LYS A 221 -1.99 -13.19 9.61
N SER A 222 -2.55 -12.03 9.29
CA SER A 222 -2.19 -10.78 9.99
C SER A 222 -2.63 -10.85 11.45
N VAL A 223 -1.68 -10.69 12.37
CA VAL A 223 -1.95 -10.67 13.82
C VAL A 223 -1.75 -9.30 14.43
N ASP A 224 -1.03 -8.42 13.76
CA ASP A 224 -0.90 -7.00 14.08
C ASP A 224 -0.38 -6.21 12.89
N THR A 225 -0.62 -4.88 12.87
CA THR A 225 -0.11 -3.99 11.83
C THR A 225 0.03 -2.56 12.35
N SER A 226 0.95 -1.78 11.78
CA SER A 226 1.32 -0.47 12.31
C SER A 226 0.36 0.66 11.96
N MET A 227 -0.31 0.63 10.80
CA MET A 227 -1.37 1.59 10.50
C MET A 227 -2.61 1.27 11.33
N GLY A 228 -3.33 2.31 11.74
CA GLY A 228 -4.39 2.19 12.73
C GLY A 228 -5.80 2.29 12.19
N PHE A 229 -6.62 3.12 12.86
CA PHE A 229 -7.95 3.53 12.41
C PHE A 229 -7.89 4.21 11.05
N THR A 230 -6.83 4.99 10.81
CA THR A 230 -6.49 5.61 9.53
C THR A 230 -5.06 5.25 9.12
N PRO A 231 -4.64 5.54 7.86
CA PRO A 231 -3.26 5.33 7.44
C PRO A 231 -2.25 6.33 8.04
N LEU A 232 -2.61 7.08 9.08
CA LEU A 232 -1.75 8.08 9.72
C LEU A 232 -0.88 7.50 10.83
N GLU A 233 -1.44 6.61 11.67
CA GLU A 233 -0.76 5.95 12.78
C GLU A 233 0.36 5.03 12.27
N GLY A 234 1.38 4.83 13.09
CA GLY A 234 2.45 3.88 12.88
C GLY A 234 3.80 4.52 12.57
N LEU A 235 4.42 4.09 11.49
CA LEU A 235 5.74 4.57 11.07
C LEU A 235 5.74 6.06 10.73
N ILE A 236 6.88 6.72 10.93
CA ILE A 236 7.19 7.95 10.20
C ILE A 236 7.14 7.59 8.71
N MET A 237 6.46 8.40 7.89
CA MET A 237 6.28 8.14 6.46
C MET A 237 6.83 9.29 5.62
N GLY A 238 6.60 9.31 4.33
CA GLY A 238 7.06 10.39 3.48
C GLY A 238 6.62 11.78 3.95
N THR A 239 5.31 11.96 4.16
CA THR A 239 4.70 13.23 4.62
C THR A 239 3.83 13.08 5.86
N ARG A 240 3.57 11.87 6.33
CA ARG A 240 2.74 11.57 7.51
C ARG A 240 3.62 11.40 8.75
N CYS A 241 3.15 11.93 9.88
CA CYS A 241 3.95 11.93 11.12
C CYS A 241 4.15 10.53 11.72
N GLY A 242 3.23 9.58 11.50
CA GLY A 242 3.18 8.34 12.27
C GLY A 242 2.74 8.58 13.73
N ASP A 243 3.27 7.76 14.64
CA ASP A 243 2.94 7.86 16.06
C ASP A 243 3.42 9.17 16.68
N ILE A 244 2.50 9.85 17.37
CA ILE A 244 2.79 11.03 18.19
C ILE A 244 2.00 10.97 19.49
N ASP A 245 2.40 11.79 20.48
CA ASP A 245 1.56 12.06 21.64
C ASP A 245 0.29 12.82 21.18
N PRO A 246 -0.93 12.32 21.46
CA PRO A 246 -2.18 12.98 21.07
C PRO A 246 -2.31 14.43 21.57
N ALA A 247 -1.69 14.78 22.71
CA ALA A 247 -1.72 16.15 23.27
C ALA A 247 -1.03 17.17 22.33
N ILE A 248 -0.14 16.71 21.45
CA ILE A 248 0.51 17.57 20.46
C ILE A 248 -0.53 18.21 19.51
N VAL A 249 -1.64 17.52 19.23
CA VAL A 249 -2.71 18.04 18.35
C VAL A 249 -3.30 19.33 18.93
N GLU A 250 -3.69 19.30 20.21
CA GLU A 250 -4.21 20.48 20.92
C GLU A 250 -3.14 21.57 21.05
N PHE A 251 -1.91 21.18 21.39
CA PHE A 251 -0.81 22.13 21.55
C PHE A 251 -0.56 22.94 20.25
N ILE A 252 -0.46 22.25 19.11
CA ILE A 252 -0.27 22.91 17.80
C ILE A 252 -1.49 23.78 17.44
N ALA A 253 -2.72 23.24 17.63
CA ALA A 253 -3.95 23.99 17.36
C ALA A 253 -3.96 25.34 18.08
N ASN A 254 -3.63 25.33 19.38
CA ASN A 254 -3.61 26.53 20.19
C ASN A 254 -2.45 27.49 19.86
N LYS A 255 -1.25 26.96 19.55
CA LYS A 255 -0.07 27.80 19.26
C LYS A 255 -0.16 28.47 17.89
N GLU A 256 -0.68 27.76 16.90
CA GLU A 256 -0.76 28.22 15.50
C GLU A 256 -2.15 28.78 15.14
N ASN A 257 -3.09 28.75 16.10
CA ASN A 257 -4.50 29.15 15.89
C ASN A 257 -5.15 28.38 14.72
N LEU A 258 -4.96 27.08 14.70
CA LEU A 258 -5.47 26.16 13.67
C LEU A 258 -6.66 25.37 14.20
N SER A 259 -7.59 25.05 13.31
CA SER A 259 -8.62 24.03 13.58
C SER A 259 -8.02 22.63 13.65
N ILE A 260 -8.72 21.69 14.28
CA ILE A 260 -8.30 20.27 14.33
C ILE A 260 -8.06 19.72 12.92
N GLY A 261 -8.91 20.06 11.95
CA GLY A 261 -8.76 19.61 10.57
C GLY A 261 -7.47 20.14 9.90
N GLU A 262 -7.09 21.39 10.18
CA GLU A 262 -5.84 21.96 9.69
C GLU A 262 -4.61 21.30 10.34
N VAL A 263 -4.66 21.01 11.64
CA VAL A 263 -3.60 20.24 12.31
C VAL A 263 -3.48 18.85 11.70
N LEU A 264 -4.59 18.14 11.49
CA LEU A 264 -4.57 16.83 10.82
C LEU A 264 -4.00 16.91 9.39
N ASN A 265 -4.24 18.02 8.67
CA ASN A 265 -3.59 18.24 7.38
C ASN A 265 -2.06 18.43 7.50
N VAL A 266 -1.58 19.10 8.55
CA VAL A 266 -0.14 19.17 8.85
C VAL A 266 0.43 17.77 9.10
N LEU A 267 -0.23 16.98 9.95
CA LEU A 267 0.21 15.63 10.32
C LEU A 267 0.24 14.67 9.11
N ASN A 268 -0.67 14.85 8.15
CA ASN A 268 -0.76 13.99 6.96
C ASN A 268 0.13 14.42 5.79
N LYS A 269 0.33 15.73 5.59
CA LYS A 269 0.92 16.26 4.35
C LYS A 269 2.20 17.06 4.52
N LYS A 270 2.50 17.54 5.73
CA LYS A 270 3.64 18.42 6.01
C LYS A 270 4.62 17.86 7.04
N SER A 271 4.45 16.62 7.42
CA SER A 271 5.20 15.91 8.46
C SER A 271 6.07 14.80 7.86
N GLY A 272 6.34 13.77 8.63
CA GLY A 272 7.16 12.64 8.18
C GLY A 272 8.61 13.02 7.90
N ILE A 273 9.27 12.26 7.03
CA ILE A 273 10.67 12.55 6.62
C ILE A 273 10.78 13.91 5.91
N PHE A 274 9.73 14.32 5.17
CA PHE A 274 9.65 15.67 4.61
C PHE A 274 9.67 16.74 5.70
N GLY A 275 8.83 16.62 6.71
CA GLY A 275 8.74 17.58 7.81
C GLY A 275 10.03 17.66 8.65
N ILE A 276 10.68 16.52 8.91
CA ILE A 276 11.94 16.45 9.64
C ILE A 276 13.08 17.04 8.82
N SER A 277 13.24 16.61 7.58
CA SER A 277 14.34 17.04 6.71
C SER A 277 14.19 18.47 6.22
N GLY A 278 12.97 18.89 5.90
CA GLY A 278 12.70 20.14 5.19
C GLY A 278 13.12 20.12 3.72
N VAL A 279 13.42 18.94 3.17
CA VAL A 279 13.94 18.76 1.80
C VAL A 279 12.89 18.09 0.91
N SER A 280 12.61 16.82 1.15
CA SER A 280 11.78 15.99 0.28
C SER A 280 11.17 14.82 1.06
N SER A 281 10.13 14.21 0.49
CA SER A 281 9.61 12.91 0.92
C SER A 281 10.23 11.72 0.16
N ASP A 282 11.15 11.99 -0.76
CA ASP A 282 11.84 10.96 -1.55
C ASP A 282 13.21 10.68 -0.94
N PHE A 283 13.48 9.40 -0.63
CA PHE A 283 14.75 8.97 -0.03
C PHE A 283 15.97 9.30 -0.90
N ARG A 284 15.82 9.31 -2.23
CA ARG A 284 16.91 9.66 -3.16
C ARG A 284 17.38 11.11 -2.99
N ASP A 285 16.42 12.01 -2.75
CA ASP A 285 16.73 13.42 -2.50
C ASP A 285 17.37 13.60 -1.12
N LEU A 286 16.92 12.80 -0.12
CA LEU A 286 17.50 12.81 1.22
C LEU A 286 18.93 12.25 1.23
N ASP A 287 19.21 11.20 0.47
CA ASP A 287 20.55 10.63 0.33
C ASP A 287 21.51 11.67 -0.29
N ALA A 288 21.07 12.35 -1.37
CA ALA A 288 21.84 13.40 -1.99
C ALA A 288 22.11 14.57 -1.01
N ALA A 289 21.07 15.08 -0.35
CA ALA A 289 21.20 16.17 0.62
C ALA A 289 22.08 15.79 1.83
N SER A 290 21.96 14.56 2.32
CA SER A 290 22.82 14.03 3.39
C SER A 290 24.28 13.95 2.96
N GLY A 291 24.54 13.51 1.73
CA GLY A 291 25.89 13.49 1.12
C GLY A 291 26.52 14.87 0.99
N GLU A 292 25.69 15.91 0.85
CA GLU A 292 26.11 17.33 0.83
C GLU A 292 26.25 17.93 2.25
N GLY A 293 26.03 17.15 3.31
CA GLY A 293 26.20 17.57 4.71
C GLY A 293 24.92 18.12 5.35
N ASN A 294 23.74 17.84 4.81
CA ASN A 294 22.47 18.22 5.44
C ASN A 294 22.14 17.28 6.60
N GLU A 295 22.42 17.72 7.83
CA GLU A 295 22.18 16.93 9.05
C GLU A 295 20.70 16.58 9.27
N ARG A 296 19.76 17.45 8.89
CA ARG A 296 18.33 17.14 9.03
C ARG A 296 17.87 16.03 8.08
N ALA A 297 18.41 15.99 6.85
CA ALA A 297 18.14 14.91 5.91
C ALA A 297 18.67 13.57 6.45
N LYS A 298 19.87 13.55 7.01
CA LYS A 298 20.46 12.39 7.66
C LYS A 298 19.61 11.90 8.84
N VAL A 299 19.27 12.80 9.77
CA VAL A 299 18.42 12.46 10.92
C VAL A 299 17.04 11.95 10.51
N ALA A 300 16.46 12.47 9.41
CA ALA A 300 15.16 12.00 8.92
C ALA A 300 15.20 10.52 8.50
N VAL A 301 16.26 10.09 7.79
CA VAL A 301 16.47 8.69 7.39
C VAL A 301 16.75 7.80 8.60
N GLU A 302 17.59 8.27 9.52
CA GLU A 302 17.90 7.56 10.77
C GLU A 302 16.64 7.36 11.65
N ALA A 303 15.81 8.41 11.81
CA ALA A 303 14.57 8.34 12.57
C ALA A 303 13.58 7.37 11.93
N PHE A 304 13.43 7.42 10.59
CA PHE A 304 12.59 6.47 9.86
C PHE A 304 13.03 5.03 10.11
N SER A 305 14.31 4.73 9.88
CA SER A 305 14.87 3.38 10.04
C SER A 305 14.76 2.86 11.48
N TYR A 306 14.98 3.74 12.47
CA TYR A 306 14.82 3.44 13.89
C TYR A 306 13.37 3.06 14.22
N HIS A 307 12.39 3.82 13.71
CA HIS A 307 10.97 3.51 13.92
C HIS A 307 10.57 2.19 13.27
N VAL A 308 11.05 1.88 12.06
CA VAL A 308 10.85 0.57 11.43
C VAL A 308 11.39 -0.55 12.32
N ALA A 309 12.63 -0.41 12.81
CA ALA A 309 13.24 -1.41 13.68
C ALA A 309 12.47 -1.62 15.00
N LYS A 310 11.94 -0.55 15.61
CA LYS A 310 11.07 -0.63 16.78
C LYS A 310 9.81 -1.45 16.52
N TYR A 311 9.15 -1.23 15.38
CA TYR A 311 7.97 -1.99 15.01
C TYR A 311 8.30 -3.46 14.71
N VAL A 312 9.44 -3.76 14.07
CA VAL A 312 9.92 -5.15 13.90
C VAL A 312 10.11 -5.81 15.26
N GLY A 313 10.74 -5.13 16.22
CA GLY A 313 10.92 -5.64 17.58
C GLY A 313 9.60 -5.88 18.31
N ALA A 314 8.66 -4.93 18.23
CA ALA A 314 7.33 -5.07 18.83
C ALA A 314 6.57 -6.26 18.25
N TYR A 315 6.66 -6.49 16.94
CA TYR A 315 5.96 -7.57 16.27
C TYR A 315 6.64 -8.93 16.42
N ALA A 316 7.95 -8.97 16.56
CA ALA A 316 8.64 -10.17 17.02
C ALA A 316 8.17 -10.59 18.43
N ALA A 317 7.94 -9.61 19.33
CA ALA A 317 7.36 -9.87 20.65
C ALA A 317 5.90 -10.32 20.55
N ALA A 318 5.07 -9.67 19.71
CA ALA A 318 3.66 -10.02 19.54
C ALA A 318 3.45 -11.46 19.06
N MET A 319 4.36 -11.97 18.19
CA MET A 319 4.34 -13.33 17.67
C MET A 319 5.17 -14.31 18.51
N ASN A 320 5.87 -13.86 19.57
CA ASN A 320 6.84 -14.67 20.32
C ASN A 320 7.90 -15.28 19.39
N GLY A 321 8.54 -14.46 18.58
CA GLY A 321 9.58 -14.82 17.62
C GLY A 321 9.29 -14.33 16.20
N VAL A 322 10.27 -14.50 15.34
CA VAL A 322 10.22 -14.17 13.91
C VAL A 322 11.11 -15.13 13.14
N ASP A 323 10.70 -15.55 11.96
CA ASP A 323 11.52 -16.34 11.05
C ASP A 323 12.10 -15.48 9.93
N VAL A 324 11.30 -14.53 9.42
CA VAL A 324 11.65 -13.70 8.27
C VAL A 324 11.23 -12.26 8.49
N VAL A 325 12.14 -11.33 8.18
CA VAL A 325 11.84 -9.90 7.97
C VAL A 325 11.94 -9.62 6.48
N ALA A 326 10.81 -9.29 5.86
CA ALA A 326 10.71 -9.03 4.42
C ALA A 326 10.56 -7.53 4.15
N PHE A 327 11.44 -6.97 3.31
CA PHE A 327 11.40 -5.59 2.86
C PHE A 327 10.74 -5.49 1.50
N THR A 328 9.80 -4.54 1.36
CA THR A 328 9.04 -4.35 0.12
C THR A 328 8.67 -2.88 -0.10
N ALA A 329 8.13 -2.57 -1.24
CA ALA A 329 7.77 -1.23 -1.70
C ALA A 329 8.98 -0.28 -1.84
N GLY A 330 8.73 0.98 -2.16
CA GLY A 330 9.73 2.00 -2.52
C GLY A 330 11.12 1.85 -1.90
N ALA A 331 11.32 2.33 -0.68
CA ALA A 331 12.60 2.24 0.02
C ALA A 331 12.93 0.79 0.42
N GLY A 332 11.94 -0.03 0.80
CA GLY A 332 12.16 -1.43 1.15
C GLY A 332 12.82 -2.22 0.04
N GLU A 333 12.43 -2.01 -1.21
CA GLU A 333 12.98 -2.70 -2.38
C GLU A 333 14.27 -2.06 -2.90
N ASN A 334 14.38 -0.72 -2.80
CA ASN A 334 15.35 0.02 -3.59
C ASN A 334 16.42 0.74 -2.78
N ASP A 335 16.33 0.78 -1.45
CA ASP A 335 17.25 1.51 -0.59
C ASP A 335 18.04 0.58 0.33
N ALA A 336 19.29 0.34 -0.03
CA ALA A 336 20.20 -0.53 0.73
C ALA A 336 20.59 0.10 2.08
N VAL A 337 20.66 1.43 2.16
CA VAL A 337 21.02 2.16 3.38
C VAL A 337 19.93 2.02 4.45
N VAL A 338 18.67 2.23 4.06
CA VAL A 338 17.52 2.03 4.95
C VAL A 338 17.49 0.60 5.48
N ARG A 339 17.63 -0.41 4.62
CA ARG A 339 17.63 -1.82 5.05
C ARG A 339 18.81 -2.13 5.98
N GLU A 340 20.01 -1.61 5.70
CA GLU A 340 21.18 -1.77 6.56
C GLU A 340 20.96 -1.12 7.92
N GLN A 341 20.46 0.11 7.96
CA GLN A 341 20.15 0.80 9.21
C GLN A 341 19.11 0.03 10.03
N VAL A 342 18.01 -0.42 9.43
CA VAL A 342 17.00 -1.24 10.11
C VAL A 342 17.61 -2.52 10.67
N CYS A 343 18.32 -3.29 9.84
CA CYS A 343 18.93 -4.55 10.28
C CYS A 343 19.99 -4.38 11.36
N SER A 344 20.66 -3.22 11.43
CA SER A 344 21.66 -2.93 12.48
C SER A 344 21.09 -3.00 13.89
N TYR A 345 19.79 -2.76 14.06
CA TYR A 345 19.08 -2.87 15.34
C TYR A 345 18.57 -4.29 15.65
N LEU A 346 18.58 -5.20 14.67
CA LEU A 346 17.91 -6.50 14.75
C LEU A 346 18.87 -7.66 15.09
N GLY A 347 20.12 -7.38 15.44
CA GLY A 347 21.10 -8.39 15.81
C GLY A 347 20.66 -9.29 16.97
N TYR A 348 19.91 -8.75 17.94
CA TYR A 348 19.36 -9.51 19.06
C TYR A 348 18.30 -10.54 18.65
N LEU A 349 17.70 -10.40 17.48
CA LEU A 349 16.80 -11.40 16.88
C LEU A 349 17.57 -12.47 16.10
N GLY A 350 18.88 -12.38 16.01
CA GLY A 350 19.72 -13.30 15.24
C GLY A 350 19.81 -12.95 13.75
N ILE A 351 19.43 -11.72 13.36
CA ILE A 351 19.59 -11.25 11.97
C ILE A 351 21.01 -10.71 11.77
N LYS A 352 21.70 -11.26 10.79
CA LYS A 352 23.00 -10.79 10.33
C LYS A 352 22.90 -10.38 8.86
N LEU A 353 23.03 -9.10 8.56
CA LEU A 353 22.95 -8.58 7.20
C LEU A 353 24.24 -8.88 6.41
N ASP A 354 24.10 -9.33 5.18
CA ASP A 354 25.17 -9.41 4.20
C ASP A 354 25.15 -8.13 3.34
N LYS A 355 26.16 -7.28 3.48
CA LYS A 355 26.22 -5.98 2.80
C LYS A 355 26.31 -6.10 1.27
N GLU A 356 26.99 -7.13 0.77
CA GLU A 356 27.12 -7.35 -0.69
C GLU A 356 25.78 -7.82 -1.26
N LYS A 357 25.13 -8.80 -0.60
CA LYS A 357 23.79 -9.25 -0.99
C LYS A 357 22.76 -8.12 -0.89
N ASN A 358 22.87 -7.22 0.12
CA ASN A 358 21.98 -6.08 0.32
C ASN A 358 22.14 -4.99 -0.74
N ASN A 359 23.31 -4.89 -1.40
CA ASN A 359 23.53 -3.86 -2.41
C ASN A 359 22.84 -4.21 -3.74
N CYS A 360 21.49 -4.17 -3.72
CA CYS A 360 20.65 -4.44 -4.88
C CYS A 360 19.34 -3.65 -4.81
N ARG A 361 18.61 -3.59 -5.93
CA ARG A 361 17.35 -2.83 -6.07
C ARG A 361 16.33 -3.66 -6.84
N GLY A 362 15.08 -3.68 -6.34
CA GLY A 362 13.91 -4.21 -7.03
C GLY A 362 13.98 -5.69 -7.40
N VAL A 363 14.72 -6.50 -6.66
CA VAL A 363 14.89 -7.93 -6.93
C VAL A 363 14.55 -8.78 -5.71
N GLU A 364 14.00 -9.97 -5.94
CA GLU A 364 13.85 -10.96 -4.90
C GLU A 364 15.23 -11.47 -4.47
N ARG A 365 15.57 -11.29 -3.19
CA ARG A 365 16.86 -11.71 -2.68
C ARG A 365 16.86 -11.87 -1.17
N ILE A 366 17.44 -12.98 -0.67
CA ILE A 366 17.86 -13.09 0.72
C ILE A 366 19.08 -12.22 0.92
N ILE A 367 19.03 -11.31 1.88
CA ILE A 367 20.09 -10.31 2.17
C ILE A 367 20.75 -10.55 3.52
N SER A 368 20.36 -11.57 4.26
CA SER A 368 21.09 -12.05 5.44
C SER A 368 22.23 -12.98 5.05
N THR A 369 23.21 -13.10 5.94
CA THR A 369 24.32 -14.06 5.80
C THR A 369 23.82 -15.49 5.94
N ASP A 370 24.61 -16.48 5.48
CA ASP A 370 24.21 -17.88 5.55
C ASP A 370 24.21 -18.45 7.00
N ASP A 371 24.93 -17.80 7.91
CA ASP A 371 24.95 -18.10 9.35
C ASP A 371 23.99 -17.26 10.18
N SER A 372 23.12 -16.48 9.53
CA SER A 372 22.05 -15.73 10.19
C SER A 372 21.00 -16.68 10.72
N GLU A 373 20.61 -16.56 11.99
CA GLU A 373 19.57 -17.41 12.61
C GLU A 373 18.19 -17.10 12.03
N ARG A 374 17.95 -15.88 11.61
CA ARG A 374 16.72 -15.40 11.00
C ARG A 374 17.01 -14.77 9.65
N ILE A 375 16.03 -14.82 8.76
CA ILE A 375 16.19 -14.36 7.38
C ILE A 375 15.77 -12.90 7.28
N ALA A 376 16.61 -12.08 6.65
CA ALA A 376 16.22 -10.80 6.09
C ALA A 376 16.21 -10.92 4.56
N MET A 377 15.15 -10.43 3.89
CA MET A 377 15.04 -10.56 2.45
C MET A 377 14.26 -9.41 1.82
N ILE A 378 14.49 -9.20 0.54
CA ILE A 378 13.73 -8.29 -0.32
C ILE A 378 12.72 -9.13 -1.11
N VAL A 379 11.46 -8.70 -1.10
CA VAL A 379 10.39 -9.29 -1.90
C VAL A 379 9.59 -8.15 -2.51
N PRO A 380 9.78 -7.85 -3.80
CA PRO A 380 9.00 -6.82 -4.48
C PRO A 380 7.50 -7.12 -4.42
N THR A 381 6.72 -6.10 -4.04
CA THR A 381 5.26 -6.23 -4.04
C THR A 381 4.69 -6.09 -5.44
N ASN A 382 3.57 -6.74 -5.68
CA ASN A 382 2.78 -6.59 -6.91
C ASN A 382 1.30 -6.60 -6.56
N GLU A 383 0.80 -5.45 -6.12
CA GLU A 383 -0.58 -5.30 -5.66
C GLU A 383 -1.58 -5.50 -6.80
N GLU A 384 -1.24 -5.05 -8.01
CA GLU A 384 -2.12 -5.22 -9.17
C GLU A 384 -2.27 -6.70 -9.56
N LEU A 385 -1.20 -7.47 -9.52
CA LEU A 385 -1.27 -8.92 -9.73
C LEU A 385 -2.06 -9.62 -8.61
N ALA A 386 -1.87 -9.17 -7.36
CA ALA A 386 -2.66 -9.69 -6.24
C ALA A 386 -4.15 -9.43 -6.45
N ILE A 387 -4.53 -8.22 -6.86
CA ILE A 387 -5.92 -7.87 -7.18
C ILE A 387 -6.46 -8.72 -8.33
N ALA A 388 -5.66 -8.92 -9.40
CA ALA A 388 -6.07 -9.77 -10.52
C ALA A 388 -6.33 -11.23 -10.08
N ARG A 389 -5.44 -11.81 -9.27
CA ARG A 389 -5.59 -13.17 -8.72
C ARG A 389 -6.84 -13.30 -7.84
N GLU A 390 -7.06 -12.34 -6.93
CA GLU A 390 -8.26 -12.30 -6.07
C GLU A 390 -9.54 -12.15 -6.91
N THR A 391 -9.49 -11.35 -7.99
CA THR A 391 -10.61 -11.17 -8.90
C THR A 391 -10.98 -12.48 -9.61
N VAL A 392 -9.99 -13.18 -10.16
CA VAL A 392 -10.24 -14.47 -10.85
C VAL A 392 -10.72 -15.55 -9.90
N ALA A 393 -10.20 -15.58 -8.68
CA ALA A 393 -10.58 -16.58 -7.68
C ALA A 393 -12.05 -16.51 -7.23
N LEU A 394 -12.74 -15.39 -7.50
CA LEU A 394 -14.14 -15.16 -7.14
C LEU A 394 -15.12 -15.32 -8.31
N LEU A 395 -14.64 -15.52 -9.51
CA LEU A 395 -15.44 -15.63 -10.74
C LEU A 395 -15.36 -17.02 -11.36
#